data_42d7969e443e7166c2975882c2678f69
#
_entry.id   42d7969e443e7166c2975882c2678f69
#
_cell.length_a   1.000
_cell.length_b   1.000
_cell.length_c   1.000
_cell.angle_alpha   90.00
_cell.angle_beta   90.00
_cell.angle_gamma   90.00
#
_symmetry.space_group_name_H-M   'P 1'
#
loop_
_entity.id
_entity.type
_entity.pdbx_description
1 polymer ?
#
loop_
_entity_poly.entity_id
_entity_poly.type
_entity_poly.pdbx_seq_one_letter_code
_entity_poly.pdbx_strand_id
1 'polypeptide(L)'
;MYRFFEVFKTLKLPEDLAVYFENVEVTKVSKTSTNSLARVYIKSDRVIEKPIIFKVEDALKKQIFRISNMDVRIIDRYVLSAQYTPQTVMDIYYDSILAELEKYWTLEYNLLKNSQWEFEKEDMLVFTIEDSFLAHQYADTLTDYFKKIFLNRFGFEIDVEYQYAKKKESQYERENAYKINLRVKEIENNMMAAAEDNADGRDDKKLTSEQKAAKKAETAAKQKAARAAFFASDNRGREELKTYSRKPANEDVLYGRDFDGDVTPIEQIDTCLLY
;
A
#
# COMPACT_ATOMS: atom_id res chain seq x y z
N MET A 1 -38.83 11.77 10.26
CA MET A 1 -37.77 10.76 10.33
C MET A 1 -38.45 9.44 10.61
N TYR A 2 -38.01 8.37 9.98
CA TYR A 2 -38.63 7.05 10.13
C TYR A 2 -37.60 6.11 10.76
N ARG A 3 -38.06 5.16 11.56
CA ARG A 3 -37.16 4.13 12.13
C ARG A 3 -36.65 3.22 11.03
N PHE A 4 -35.46 2.66 11.21
CA PHE A 4 -34.78 1.84 10.21
C PHE A 4 -35.68 0.70 9.69
N PHE A 5 -36.32 -0.04 10.55
CA PHE A 5 -37.24 -1.14 10.18
C PHE A 5 -38.61 -0.69 9.63
N GLU A 6 -38.99 0.56 9.83
CA GLU A 6 -40.18 1.12 9.17
C GLU A 6 -39.92 1.42 7.70
N VAL A 7 -38.70 1.82 7.36
CA VAL A 7 -38.26 2.06 5.98
C VAL A 7 -38.01 0.74 5.26
N PHE A 8 -37.34 -0.20 5.93
CA PHE A 8 -36.93 -1.48 5.38
C PHE A 8 -37.74 -2.65 5.96
N LYS A 9 -39.06 -2.64 5.80
CA LYS A 9 -39.98 -3.60 6.39
C LYS A 9 -39.75 -5.06 6.00
N THR A 10 -39.18 -5.30 4.81
CA THR A 10 -38.92 -6.65 4.29
C THR A 10 -37.52 -7.17 4.64
N LEU A 11 -36.68 -6.34 5.25
CA LEU A 11 -35.35 -6.72 5.63
C LEU A 11 -35.40 -7.67 6.84
N LYS A 12 -34.79 -8.83 6.68
CA LYS A 12 -34.60 -9.81 7.76
C LYS A 12 -33.16 -9.80 8.19
N LEU A 13 -32.92 -9.37 9.41
CA LEU A 13 -31.60 -9.41 10.04
C LEU A 13 -31.59 -10.47 11.16
N PRO A 14 -30.46 -11.11 11.44
CA PRO A 14 -30.25 -11.87 12.67
C PRO A 14 -30.46 -10.98 13.90
N GLU A 15 -30.93 -11.56 15.00
CA GLU A 15 -31.28 -10.81 16.22
C GLU A 15 -30.10 -10.02 16.78
N ASP A 16 -28.89 -10.59 16.71
CA ASP A 16 -27.63 -9.96 17.13
C ASP A 16 -27.32 -8.68 16.37
N LEU A 17 -27.70 -8.58 15.09
CA LEU A 17 -27.55 -7.37 14.28
C LEU A 17 -28.75 -6.41 14.42
N ALA A 18 -29.97 -6.96 14.59
CA ALA A 18 -31.17 -6.15 14.65
C ALA A 18 -31.18 -5.18 15.83
N VAL A 19 -30.71 -5.62 17.00
CA VAL A 19 -30.58 -4.80 18.22
C VAL A 19 -29.89 -3.48 18.02
N TYR A 20 -28.86 -3.43 17.18
CA TYR A 20 -28.12 -2.19 16.91
C TYR A 20 -28.93 -1.17 16.09
N PHE A 21 -29.96 -1.64 15.35
CA PHE A 21 -30.72 -0.81 14.42
C PHE A 21 -32.13 -0.51 14.90
N GLU A 22 -32.56 -0.98 16.08
CA GLU A 22 -33.91 -0.76 16.62
C GLU A 22 -34.25 0.73 16.81
N ASN A 23 -33.28 1.51 17.30
CA ASN A 23 -33.45 2.93 17.58
C ASN A 23 -32.79 3.83 16.52
N VAL A 24 -32.33 3.25 15.41
CA VAL A 24 -31.73 4.01 14.34
C VAL A 24 -32.81 4.67 13.47
N GLU A 25 -32.62 5.95 13.20
CA GLU A 25 -33.46 6.73 12.32
C GLU A 25 -32.84 6.81 10.91
N VAL A 26 -33.65 6.64 9.89
CA VAL A 26 -33.30 6.91 8.50
C VAL A 26 -33.69 8.32 8.14
N THR A 27 -32.71 9.17 7.84
CA THR A 27 -32.94 10.58 7.48
C THR A 27 -33.17 10.76 5.99
N LYS A 28 -32.45 9.98 5.17
CA LYS A 28 -32.51 10.08 3.70
C LYS A 28 -32.07 8.78 3.06
N VAL A 29 -32.67 8.43 1.94
CA VAL A 29 -32.18 7.43 1.01
C VAL A 29 -31.98 8.11 -0.35
N SER A 30 -30.80 7.97 -0.93
CA SER A 30 -30.49 8.55 -2.25
C SER A 30 -29.78 7.51 -3.11
N LYS A 31 -29.91 7.66 -4.41
CA LYS A 31 -29.18 6.84 -5.40
C LYS A 31 -28.34 7.73 -6.29
N THR A 32 -27.24 7.18 -6.79
CA THR A 32 -26.43 7.86 -7.79
C THR A 32 -27.19 7.96 -9.13
N SER A 33 -26.81 8.93 -9.96
CA SER A 33 -27.39 9.11 -11.31
C SER A 33 -27.25 7.86 -12.18
N THR A 34 -26.16 7.11 -12.00
CA THR A 34 -25.88 5.84 -12.69
C THR A 34 -26.67 4.65 -12.13
N ASN A 35 -27.48 4.84 -11.08
CA ASN A 35 -28.16 3.78 -10.33
C ASN A 35 -27.25 2.64 -9.83
N SER A 36 -25.95 2.89 -9.70
CA SER A 36 -24.96 1.87 -9.26
C SER A 36 -24.81 1.80 -7.75
N LEU A 37 -25.14 2.88 -7.02
CA LEU A 37 -24.96 2.98 -5.57
C LEU A 37 -26.16 3.62 -4.89
N ALA A 38 -26.74 2.94 -3.91
CA ALA A 38 -27.72 3.48 -2.97
C ALA A 38 -27.00 3.95 -1.70
N ARG A 39 -27.26 5.17 -1.27
CA ARG A 39 -26.77 5.74 -0.02
C ARG A 39 -27.93 5.87 0.96
N VAL A 40 -27.78 5.22 2.12
CA VAL A 40 -28.73 5.27 3.23
C VAL A 40 -28.13 6.08 4.35
N TYR A 41 -28.70 7.24 4.64
CA TYR A 41 -28.24 8.13 5.70
C TYR A 41 -28.98 7.79 6.98
N ILE A 42 -28.24 7.38 7.99
CA ILE A 42 -28.78 7.02 9.29
C ILE A 42 -28.31 7.98 10.38
N LYS A 43 -29.14 8.07 11.42
CA LYS A 43 -28.86 8.80 12.65
C LYS A 43 -29.08 7.88 13.84
N SER A 44 -28.09 7.79 14.74
CA SER A 44 -28.15 6.96 15.93
C SER A 44 -27.64 7.73 17.15
N ASP A 45 -28.18 7.37 18.31
CA ASP A 45 -27.73 7.83 19.64
C ASP A 45 -26.55 6.99 20.19
N ARG A 46 -26.25 5.86 19.52
CA ARG A 46 -25.17 4.94 19.89
C ARG A 46 -24.23 4.74 18.73
N VAL A 47 -22.94 4.61 19.05
CA VAL A 47 -21.92 4.27 18.07
C VAL A 47 -22.11 2.82 17.62
N ILE A 48 -22.16 2.60 16.31
CA ILE A 48 -22.28 1.28 15.69
C ILE A 48 -20.97 0.98 14.97
N GLU A 49 -20.40 -0.17 15.26
CA GLU A 49 -19.17 -0.60 14.64
C GLU A 49 -19.32 -0.80 13.12
N LYS A 50 -18.33 -0.40 12.34
CA LYS A 50 -18.35 -0.54 10.88
C LYS A 50 -18.51 -1.98 10.37
N PRO A 51 -17.91 -3.01 10.97
CA PRO A 51 -18.16 -4.39 10.57
C PRO A 51 -19.62 -4.79 10.66
N ILE A 52 -20.38 -4.26 11.65
CA ILE A 52 -21.82 -4.48 11.79
C ILE A 52 -22.56 -3.77 10.66
N ILE A 53 -22.21 -2.51 10.39
CA ILE A 53 -22.78 -1.73 9.29
C ILE A 53 -22.56 -2.44 7.96
N PHE A 54 -21.38 -2.97 7.69
CA PHE A 54 -21.07 -3.68 6.46
C PHE A 54 -21.92 -4.95 6.26
N LYS A 55 -22.18 -5.70 7.35
CA LYS A 55 -23.09 -6.86 7.28
C LYS A 55 -24.52 -6.44 6.91
N VAL A 56 -24.96 -5.31 7.43
CA VAL A 56 -26.31 -4.78 7.11
C VAL A 56 -26.36 -4.21 5.67
N GLU A 57 -25.30 -3.56 5.20
CA GLU A 57 -25.18 -3.16 3.79
C GLU A 57 -25.32 -4.36 2.85
N ASP A 58 -24.62 -5.46 3.16
CA ASP A 58 -24.69 -6.71 2.39
C ASP A 58 -26.09 -7.34 2.45
N ALA A 59 -26.76 -7.29 3.60
CA ALA A 59 -28.15 -7.77 3.75
C ALA A 59 -29.12 -6.92 2.92
N LEU A 60 -28.99 -5.59 2.97
CA LEU A 60 -29.78 -4.65 2.16
C LEU A 60 -29.59 -4.90 0.67
N LYS A 61 -28.35 -5.08 0.23
CA LYS A 61 -28.01 -5.39 -1.17
C LYS A 61 -28.68 -6.69 -1.61
N LYS A 62 -28.60 -7.75 -0.82
CA LYS A 62 -29.10 -9.08 -1.16
C LYS A 62 -30.63 -9.18 -1.11
N GLN A 63 -31.28 -8.49 -0.18
CA GLN A 63 -32.71 -8.65 0.06
C GLN A 63 -33.57 -7.57 -0.59
N ILE A 64 -33.11 -6.32 -0.60
CA ILE A 64 -33.91 -5.18 -1.06
C ILE A 64 -33.48 -4.70 -2.44
N PHE A 65 -32.18 -4.52 -2.64
CA PHE A 65 -31.63 -3.97 -3.89
C PHE A 65 -31.17 -5.04 -4.90
N ARG A 66 -31.54 -6.30 -4.66
CA ARG A 66 -31.16 -7.44 -5.51
C ARG A 66 -31.51 -7.26 -6.98
N ILE A 67 -32.71 -6.75 -7.28
CA ILE A 67 -33.22 -6.61 -8.65
C ILE A 67 -32.45 -5.52 -9.40
N SER A 68 -32.09 -4.45 -8.74
CA SER A 68 -31.36 -3.32 -9.33
C SER A 68 -29.86 -3.52 -9.40
N ASN A 69 -29.33 -4.59 -8.80
CA ASN A 69 -27.89 -4.88 -8.69
C ASN A 69 -27.05 -3.67 -8.17
N MET A 70 -27.67 -2.85 -7.30
CA MET A 70 -27.05 -1.67 -6.74
C MET A 70 -26.23 -2.03 -5.51
N ASP A 71 -25.04 -1.42 -5.39
CA ASP A 71 -24.31 -1.42 -4.15
C ASP A 71 -25.02 -0.54 -3.11
N VAL A 72 -24.88 -0.89 -1.84
CA VAL A 72 -25.47 -0.12 -0.74
C VAL A 72 -24.36 0.40 0.14
N ARG A 73 -24.44 1.67 0.51
CA ARG A 73 -23.56 2.29 1.50
C ARG A 73 -24.38 3.01 2.54
N ILE A 74 -24.17 2.66 3.81
CA ILE A 74 -24.76 3.35 4.95
C ILE A 74 -23.83 4.48 5.37
N ILE A 75 -24.38 5.69 5.44
CA ILE A 75 -23.69 6.89 5.93
C ILE A 75 -24.26 7.19 7.31
N ASP A 76 -23.45 6.89 8.29
CA ASP A 76 -23.78 7.00 9.71
C ASP A 76 -23.48 8.40 10.25
N ARG A 77 -24.38 8.89 11.08
CA ARG A 77 -24.23 10.08 11.90
C ARG A 77 -24.67 9.78 13.32
N TYR A 78 -23.90 10.20 14.28
CA TYR A 78 -24.16 9.96 15.69
C TYR A 78 -24.53 11.25 16.40
N VAL A 79 -25.49 11.18 17.30
CA VAL A 79 -25.86 12.27 18.20
C VAL A 79 -25.59 11.79 19.60
N LEU A 80 -24.34 11.97 20.00
CA LEU A 80 -23.83 11.48 21.27
C LEU A 80 -24.19 12.45 22.40
N SER A 81 -24.24 11.94 23.62
CA SER A 81 -24.44 12.76 24.82
C SER A 81 -23.17 13.60 25.11
N ALA A 82 -23.35 14.65 25.91
CA ALA A 82 -22.27 15.60 26.24
C ALA A 82 -21.05 14.99 26.98
N GLN A 83 -21.16 13.76 27.44
CA GLN A 83 -20.05 13.04 28.09
C GLN A 83 -19.03 12.43 27.12
N TYR A 84 -19.34 12.38 25.83
CA TYR A 84 -18.41 11.88 24.81
C TYR A 84 -17.45 13.00 24.42
N THR A 85 -16.19 12.69 24.45
CA THR A 85 -15.08 13.54 23.97
C THR A 85 -14.49 12.96 22.69
N PRO A 86 -13.75 13.72 21.88
CA PRO A 86 -13.04 13.19 20.71
C PRO A 86 -12.17 11.97 21.05
N GLN A 87 -11.50 12.00 22.23
CA GLN A 87 -10.68 10.89 22.68
C GLN A 87 -11.50 9.63 22.95
N THR A 88 -12.61 9.72 23.69
CA THR A 88 -13.48 8.56 23.96
C THR A 88 -14.11 8.00 22.69
N VAL A 89 -14.40 8.85 21.73
CA VAL A 89 -14.88 8.42 20.42
C VAL A 89 -13.77 7.67 19.66
N MET A 90 -12.56 8.16 19.73
CA MET A 90 -11.43 7.48 19.09
C MET A 90 -11.16 6.12 19.71
N ASP A 91 -11.17 6.01 21.05
CA ASP A 91 -11.01 4.74 21.77
C ASP A 91 -12.02 3.67 21.32
N ILE A 92 -13.27 4.07 21.08
CA ILE A 92 -14.37 3.14 20.73
C ILE A 92 -14.40 2.87 19.22
N TYR A 93 -14.03 3.85 18.39
CA TYR A 93 -14.31 3.82 16.97
C TYR A 93 -13.08 3.63 16.07
N TYR A 94 -11.87 3.61 16.63
CA TYR A 94 -10.64 3.47 15.84
C TYR A 94 -10.61 2.19 15.01
N ASP A 95 -11.00 1.06 15.59
CA ASP A 95 -11.08 -0.21 14.86
C ASP A 95 -12.07 -0.16 13.70
N SER A 96 -13.16 0.60 13.87
CA SER A 96 -14.12 0.85 12.80
C SER A 96 -13.55 1.70 11.67
N ILE A 97 -12.71 2.69 12.01
CA ILE A 97 -11.99 3.48 11.02
C ILE A 97 -11.01 2.60 10.24
N LEU A 98 -10.25 1.74 10.95
CA LEU A 98 -9.35 0.79 10.30
C LEU A 98 -10.09 -0.18 9.38
N ALA A 99 -11.25 -0.72 9.80
CA ALA A 99 -12.06 -1.60 8.97
C ALA A 99 -12.61 -0.89 7.71
N GLU A 100 -12.94 0.39 7.81
CA GLU A 100 -13.37 1.20 6.66
C GLU A 100 -12.21 1.46 5.70
N LEU A 101 -11.03 1.78 6.21
CA LEU A 101 -9.81 1.97 5.42
C LEU A 101 -9.36 0.67 4.74
N GLU A 102 -9.41 -0.46 5.44
CA GLU A 102 -9.10 -1.78 4.87
C GLU A 102 -9.98 -2.10 3.65
N LYS A 103 -11.28 -1.77 3.75
CA LYS A 103 -12.26 -2.03 2.69
C LYS A 103 -12.09 -1.11 1.47
N TYR A 104 -11.73 0.16 1.66
CA TYR A 104 -11.78 1.17 0.61
C TYR A 104 -10.44 1.82 0.27
N TRP A 105 -9.48 1.86 1.21
CA TRP A 105 -8.21 2.60 1.08
C TRP A 105 -7.05 1.83 1.73
N THR A 106 -6.62 0.77 1.06
CA THR A 106 -5.64 -0.19 1.57
C THR A 106 -4.27 0.43 1.90
N LEU A 107 -3.88 1.50 1.20
CA LEU A 107 -2.60 2.17 1.47
C LEU A 107 -2.65 2.92 2.81
N GLU A 108 -3.69 3.70 3.03
CA GLU A 108 -3.94 4.44 4.27
C GLU A 108 -4.15 3.49 5.45
N TYR A 109 -4.83 2.35 5.25
CA TYR A 109 -4.92 1.29 6.24
C TYR A 109 -3.54 0.78 6.68
N ASN A 110 -2.65 0.48 5.72
CA ASN A 110 -1.32 -0.03 6.03
C ASN A 110 -0.45 0.99 6.77
N LEU A 111 -0.64 2.29 6.52
CA LEU A 111 0.05 3.35 7.26
C LEU A 111 -0.42 3.43 8.71
N LEU A 112 -1.73 3.28 8.94
CA LEU A 112 -2.33 3.46 10.27
C LEU A 112 -2.37 2.18 11.11
N LYS A 113 -2.37 0.99 10.50
CA LYS A 113 -2.48 -0.29 11.19
C LYS A 113 -1.49 -0.47 12.35
N ASN A 114 -0.27 0.04 12.20
CA ASN A 114 0.79 -0.06 13.19
C ASN A 114 1.12 1.29 13.84
N SER A 115 0.31 2.31 13.58
CA SER A 115 0.48 3.63 14.19
C SER A 115 0.00 3.64 15.63
N GLN A 116 0.57 4.55 16.40
CA GLN A 116 0.05 4.94 17.71
C GLN A 116 -0.60 6.30 17.58
N TRP A 117 -1.62 6.55 18.35
CA TRP A 117 -2.30 7.82 18.38
C TRP A 117 -2.54 8.26 19.82
N GLU A 118 -2.53 9.56 20.02
CA GLU A 118 -2.84 10.18 21.32
C GLU A 118 -3.44 11.57 21.10
N PHE A 119 -4.16 12.08 22.09
CA PHE A 119 -4.63 13.45 22.12
C PHE A 119 -3.72 14.28 23.01
N GLU A 120 -2.98 15.24 22.44
CA GLU A 120 -2.19 16.19 23.22
C GLU A 120 -3.08 17.25 23.86
N LYS A 121 -4.18 17.60 23.21
CA LYS A 121 -5.21 18.53 23.68
C LYS A 121 -6.58 17.93 23.37
N GLU A 122 -7.64 18.55 23.86
CA GLU A 122 -9.02 18.08 23.68
C GLU A 122 -9.41 17.91 22.20
N ASP A 123 -8.80 18.70 21.31
CA ASP A 123 -9.07 18.76 19.87
C ASP A 123 -7.88 18.39 18.98
N MET A 124 -6.71 18.12 19.56
CA MET A 124 -5.48 17.84 18.82
C MET A 124 -5.13 16.34 18.84
N LEU A 125 -5.38 15.66 17.77
CA LEU A 125 -5.03 14.24 17.55
C LEU A 125 -3.64 14.12 16.94
N VAL A 126 -2.74 13.42 17.60
CA VAL A 126 -1.38 13.18 17.12
C VAL A 126 -1.20 11.71 16.77
N PHE A 127 -0.77 11.44 15.56
CA PHE A 127 -0.40 10.10 15.12
C PHE A 127 1.11 9.92 15.08
N THR A 128 1.61 8.86 15.69
CA THR A 128 2.99 8.40 15.51
C THR A 128 3.02 7.30 14.47
N ILE A 129 3.57 7.59 13.30
CA ILE A 129 3.65 6.69 12.14
C ILE A 129 5.11 6.43 11.74
N GLU A 130 5.37 5.30 11.04
CA GLU A 130 6.71 5.03 10.52
C GLU A 130 7.09 6.04 9.43
N ASP A 131 8.31 6.58 9.52
CA ASP A 131 8.85 7.50 8.53
C ASP A 131 9.02 6.80 7.18
N SER A 132 8.23 7.21 6.21
CA SER A 132 8.23 6.69 4.85
C SER A 132 7.74 7.74 3.86
N PHE A 133 8.18 7.62 2.62
CA PHE A 133 7.71 8.50 1.54
C PHE A 133 6.18 8.51 1.43
N LEU A 134 5.54 7.35 1.55
CA LEU A 134 4.08 7.23 1.51
C LEU A 134 3.41 7.93 2.68
N ALA A 135 3.99 7.85 3.89
CA ALA A 135 3.45 8.53 5.06
C ALA A 135 3.38 10.05 4.84
N HIS A 136 4.44 10.64 4.30
CA HIS A 136 4.44 12.07 3.97
C HIS A 136 3.46 12.43 2.84
N GLN A 137 3.37 11.59 1.82
CA GLN A 137 2.48 11.83 0.68
C GLN A 137 0.99 11.77 1.05
N TYR A 138 0.62 10.86 1.96
CA TYR A 138 -0.78 10.65 2.34
C TYR A 138 -1.21 11.38 3.62
N ALA A 139 -0.30 12.09 4.31
CA ALA A 139 -0.59 12.82 5.54
C ALA A 139 -1.76 13.79 5.40
N ASP A 140 -1.76 14.63 4.36
CA ASP A 140 -2.84 15.59 4.11
C ASP A 140 -4.19 14.89 3.83
N THR A 141 -4.16 13.82 3.07
CA THR A 141 -5.36 13.01 2.75
C THR A 141 -5.95 12.38 4.01
N LEU A 142 -5.10 11.85 4.88
CA LEU A 142 -5.50 11.27 6.16
C LEU A 142 -6.02 12.34 7.12
N THR A 143 -5.39 13.51 7.17
CA THR A 143 -5.86 14.66 7.95
C THR A 143 -7.27 15.03 7.55
N ASP A 144 -7.52 15.22 6.26
CA ASP A 144 -8.83 15.54 5.70
C ASP A 144 -9.87 14.44 6.01
N TYR A 145 -9.45 13.19 5.96
CA TYR A 145 -10.31 12.05 6.25
C TYR A 145 -10.77 12.05 7.71
N PHE A 146 -9.84 12.21 8.68
CA PHE A 146 -10.16 12.26 10.10
C PHE A 146 -11.02 13.48 10.44
N LYS A 147 -10.67 14.67 9.96
CA LYS A 147 -11.48 15.89 10.14
C LYS A 147 -12.91 15.69 9.62
N LYS A 148 -13.08 15.10 8.45
CA LYS A 148 -14.40 14.81 7.88
C LYS A 148 -15.19 13.78 8.68
N ILE A 149 -14.54 12.72 9.18
CA ILE A 149 -15.21 11.71 10.01
C ILE A 149 -15.69 12.35 11.31
N PHE A 150 -14.82 13.03 12.04
CA PHE A 150 -15.15 13.60 13.33
C PHE A 150 -16.24 14.67 13.19
N LEU A 151 -16.14 15.55 12.22
CA LEU A 151 -17.12 16.59 11.98
C LEU A 151 -18.47 16.02 11.52
N ASN A 152 -18.47 15.17 10.48
CA ASN A 152 -19.72 14.74 9.85
C ASN A 152 -20.45 13.65 10.63
N ARG A 153 -19.72 12.73 11.29
CA ARG A 153 -20.34 11.63 12.03
C ARG A 153 -20.62 11.98 13.47
N PHE A 154 -19.71 12.67 14.14
CA PHE A 154 -19.79 12.93 15.58
C PHE A 154 -20.05 14.39 15.93
N GLY A 155 -19.80 15.32 15.01
CA GLY A 155 -19.97 16.76 15.24
C GLY A 155 -18.81 17.40 16.00
N PHE A 156 -17.65 16.75 16.09
CA PHE A 156 -16.44 17.31 16.71
C PHE A 156 -15.52 17.90 15.64
N GLU A 157 -14.99 19.06 15.93
CA GLU A 157 -13.88 19.64 15.17
C GLU A 157 -12.57 19.22 15.82
N ILE A 158 -11.66 18.63 15.04
CA ILE A 158 -10.35 18.20 15.51
C ILE A 158 -9.27 18.66 14.54
N ASP A 159 -8.07 18.86 15.09
CA ASP A 159 -6.84 18.99 14.32
C ASP A 159 -6.03 17.70 14.40
N VAL A 160 -5.26 17.42 13.34
CA VAL A 160 -4.48 16.18 13.23
C VAL A 160 -3.05 16.53 12.89
N GLU A 161 -2.11 16.01 13.67
CA GLU A 161 -0.67 16.13 13.44
C GLU A 161 -0.03 14.75 13.35
N TYR A 162 1.13 14.68 12.68
CA TYR A 162 1.88 13.44 12.48
C TYR A 162 3.29 13.58 13.04
N GLN A 163 3.67 12.63 13.88
CA GLN A 163 5.03 12.43 14.34
C GLN A 163 5.62 11.22 13.57
N TYR A 164 6.80 11.41 13.00
CA TYR A 164 7.45 10.39 12.19
C TYR A 164 8.50 9.65 13.01
N ALA A 165 8.23 8.38 13.32
CA ALA A 165 9.15 7.49 14.01
C ALA A 165 10.09 6.81 13.02
N LYS A 166 11.37 6.67 13.37
CA LYS A 166 12.31 5.91 12.54
C LYS A 166 11.80 4.49 12.33
N LYS A 167 11.80 4.06 11.08
CA LYS A 167 11.42 2.70 10.71
C LYS A 167 12.26 1.69 11.51
N LYS A 168 11.59 0.75 12.17
CA LYS A 168 12.27 -0.39 12.81
C LYS A 168 12.83 -1.26 11.70
N GLU A 169 14.17 -1.39 11.65
CA GLU A 169 14.81 -2.30 10.69
C GLU A 169 14.24 -3.71 10.86
N SER A 170 13.71 -4.27 9.77
CA SER A 170 13.23 -5.63 9.76
C SER A 170 14.40 -6.61 9.94
N GLN A 171 14.14 -7.82 10.45
CA GLN A 171 15.18 -8.87 10.54
C GLN A 171 15.82 -9.14 9.17
N TYR A 172 15.02 -9.10 8.11
CA TYR A 172 15.48 -9.27 6.74
C TYR A 172 16.43 -8.15 6.29
N GLU A 173 16.14 -6.90 6.64
CA GLU A 173 17.02 -5.76 6.32
C GLU A 173 18.35 -5.87 7.07
N ARG A 174 18.34 -6.28 8.34
CA ARG A 174 19.55 -6.54 9.15
C ARG A 174 20.38 -7.69 8.59
N GLU A 175 19.75 -8.82 8.25
CA GLU A 175 20.43 -9.95 7.64
C GLU A 175 21.01 -9.59 6.27
N ASN A 176 20.29 -8.81 5.47
CA ASN A 176 20.74 -8.39 4.15
C ASN A 176 21.90 -7.39 4.27
N ALA A 177 21.82 -6.42 5.18
CA ALA A 177 22.92 -5.51 5.48
C ALA A 177 24.16 -6.26 5.98
N TYR A 178 23.99 -7.27 6.82
CA TYR A 178 25.07 -8.13 7.29
C TYR A 178 25.72 -8.92 6.14
N LYS A 179 24.92 -9.52 5.26
CA LYS A 179 25.42 -10.24 4.06
C LYS A 179 26.17 -9.30 3.09
N ILE A 180 25.66 -8.10 2.90
CA ILE A 180 26.31 -7.08 2.07
C ILE A 180 27.66 -6.69 2.68
N ASN A 181 27.70 -6.43 3.98
CA ASN A 181 28.94 -6.06 4.68
C ASN A 181 29.99 -7.19 4.67
N LEU A 182 29.58 -8.45 4.81
CA LEU A 182 30.49 -9.60 4.64
C LEU A 182 31.08 -9.63 3.22
N ARG A 183 30.24 -9.42 2.22
CA ARG A 183 30.66 -9.43 0.82
C ARG A 183 31.60 -8.28 0.47
N VAL A 184 31.35 -7.10 1.04
CA VAL A 184 32.26 -5.93 0.90
C VAL A 184 33.63 -6.26 1.51
N LYS A 185 33.68 -6.84 2.72
CA LYS A 185 34.91 -7.25 3.38
C LYS A 185 35.69 -8.32 2.58
N GLU A 186 34.99 -9.30 2.01
CA GLU A 186 35.60 -10.30 1.14
C GLU A 186 36.23 -9.66 -0.12
N ILE A 187 35.55 -8.69 -0.73
CA ILE A 187 36.05 -7.95 -1.88
C ILE A 187 37.28 -7.12 -1.48
N GLU A 188 37.23 -6.42 -0.36
CA GLU A 188 38.36 -5.63 0.17
C GLU A 188 39.58 -6.51 0.45
N ASN A 189 39.38 -7.67 1.12
CA ASN A 189 40.42 -8.63 1.40
C ASN A 189 41.04 -9.20 0.11
N ASN A 190 40.21 -9.52 -0.88
CA ASN A 190 40.71 -10.01 -2.19
C ASN A 190 41.44 -8.91 -2.97
N MET A 191 41.05 -7.66 -2.84
CA MET A 191 41.76 -6.53 -3.43
C MET A 191 43.09 -6.27 -2.73
N MET A 192 43.17 -6.38 -1.40
CA MET A 192 44.42 -6.26 -0.64
C MET A 192 45.40 -7.41 -0.98
N ALA A 193 44.91 -8.65 -1.02
CA ALA A 193 45.73 -9.80 -1.40
C ALA A 193 46.28 -9.67 -2.84
N ALA A 194 45.43 -9.16 -3.77
CA ALA A 194 45.89 -8.89 -5.14
C ALA A 194 46.87 -7.70 -5.23
N ALA A 195 46.81 -6.76 -4.28
CA ALA A 195 47.77 -5.66 -4.18
C ALA A 195 49.12 -6.09 -3.58
N GLU A 196 49.08 -7.00 -2.59
CA GLU A 196 50.30 -7.61 -2.00
C GLU A 196 51.03 -8.49 -2.99
N ASP A 197 50.31 -9.34 -3.76
CA ASP A 197 50.92 -10.12 -4.86
C ASP A 197 51.57 -9.24 -5.96
N ASN A 198 51.12 -8.02 -6.13
CA ASN A 198 51.74 -7.07 -7.05
C ASN A 198 52.91 -6.27 -6.43
N ALA A 199 53.04 -6.25 -5.11
CA ALA A 199 54.11 -5.53 -4.40
C ALA A 199 55.38 -6.35 -4.28
N ASP A 200 55.30 -7.69 -4.20
CA ASP A 200 56.44 -8.60 -4.07
C ASP A 200 57.13 -8.95 -5.41
N GLY A 201 56.67 -8.37 -6.52
CA GLY A 201 57.14 -8.60 -7.89
C GLY A 201 58.10 -7.54 -8.46
N ARG A 202 58.77 -6.78 -7.62
CA ARG A 202 59.85 -5.87 -8.10
C ARG A 202 61.20 -6.57 -8.12
N ASP A 203 61.33 -7.58 -8.98
CA ASP A 203 62.63 -8.04 -9.45
C ASP A 203 62.69 -7.87 -10.99
N ASP A 204 63.62 -7.06 -11.40
CA ASP A 204 63.85 -6.62 -12.77
C ASP A 204 64.20 -7.79 -13.69
N LYS A 205 63.20 -8.42 -14.31
CA LYS A 205 63.42 -9.17 -15.55
C LYS A 205 62.49 -8.63 -16.64
N LYS A 206 63.11 -8.01 -17.68
CA LYS A 206 62.45 -7.62 -18.92
C LYS A 206 61.71 -8.80 -19.54
N LEU A 207 60.42 -8.93 -19.23
CA LEU A 207 59.55 -9.88 -19.92
C LEU A 207 59.29 -9.37 -21.35
N THR A 208 59.48 -10.23 -22.32
CA THR A 208 59.18 -9.99 -23.74
C THR A 208 57.70 -9.72 -23.95
N SER A 209 57.35 -9.00 -25.03
CA SER A 209 55.98 -8.59 -25.33
C SER A 209 54.97 -9.75 -25.39
N GLU A 210 55.42 -10.92 -25.78
CA GLU A 210 54.62 -12.17 -25.84
C GLU A 210 54.27 -12.71 -24.46
N GLN A 211 55.18 -12.63 -23.48
CA GLN A 211 54.93 -13.09 -22.11
C GLN A 211 53.96 -12.15 -21.36
N LYS A 212 53.96 -10.85 -21.70
CA LYS A 212 52.96 -9.89 -21.20
C LYS A 212 51.58 -10.16 -21.77
N ALA A 213 51.49 -10.55 -23.03
CA ALA A 213 50.23 -10.91 -23.68
C ALA A 213 49.63 -12.23 -23.11
N ALA A 214 50.49 -13.23 -22.86
CA ALA A 214 50.07 -14.50 -22.26
C ALA A 214 49.58 -14.33 -20.82
N LYS A 215 50.28 -13.53 -19.98
CA LYS A 215 49.78 -13.23 -18.59
C LYS A 215 48.48 -12.43 -18.59
N LYS A 216 48.32 -11.52 -19.54
CA LYS A 216 47.06 -10.75 -19.67
C LYS A 216 45.88 -11.63 -20.12
N ALA A 217 46.16 -12.62 -20.98
CA ALA A 217 45.15 -13.60 -21.40
C ALA A 217 44.77 -14.57 -20.26
N GLU A 218 45.76 -15.00 -19.46
CA GLU A 218 45.51 -15.89 -18.30
C GLU A 218 44.72 -15.18 -17.19
N THR A 219 45.05 -13.93 -16.88
CA THR A 219 44.29 -13.12 -15.90
C THR A 219 42.85 -12.84 -16.39
N ALA A 220 42.68 -12.57 -17.68
CA ALA A 220 41.34 -12.38 -18.27
C ALA A 220 40.52 -13.69 -18.27
N ALA A 221 41.18 -14.84 -18.50
CA ALA A 221 40.54 -16.15 -18.41
C ALA A 221 40.14 -16.52 -16.97
N LYS A 222 40.98 -16.25 -15.97
CA LYS A 222 40.67 -16.42 -14.54
C LYS A 222 39.56 -15.51 -14.08
N GLN A 223 39.51 -14.25 -14.51
CA GLN A 223 38.42 -13.33 -14.22
C GLN A 223 37.09 -13.76 -14.87
N LYS A 224 37.16 -14.30 -16.10
CA LYS A 224 35.98 -14.83 -16.81
C LYS A 224 35.45 -16.10 -16.15
N ALA A 225 36.33 -16.98 -15.68
CA ALA A 225 35.97 -18.18 -14.94
C ALA A 225 35.40 -17.86 -13.55
N ALA A 226 35.99 -16.91 -12.82
CA ALA A 226 35.48 -16.45 -11.53
C ALA A 226 34.09 -15.77 -11.68
N ARG A 227 33.88 -15.01 -12.74
CA ARG A 227 32.60 -14.42 -13.07
C ARG A 227 31.52 -15.47 -13.42
N ALA A 228 31.91 -16.49 -14.19
CA ALA A 228 31.02 -17.60 -14.54
C ALA A 228 30.65 -18.45 -13.32
N ALA A 229 31.58 -18.71 -12.41
CA ALA A 229 31.33 -19.41 -11.15
C ALA A 229 30.44 -18.60 -10.22
N PHE A 230 30.59 -17.27 -10.22
CA PHE A 230 29.73 -16.37 -9.45
C PHE A 230 28.27 -16.41 -9.92
N PHE A 231 28.02 -16.37 -11.24
CA PHE A 231 26.68 -16.49 -11.81
C PHE A 231 26.10 -17.91 -11.71
N ALA A 232 26.94 -18.95 -11.60
CA ALA A 232 26.48 -20.32 -11.42
C ALA A 232 26.07 -20.62 -9.97
N SER A 233 26.63 -19.93 -8.97
CA SER A 233 26.26 -20.13 -7.56
C SER A 233 24.94 -19.44 -7.16
N ASP A 234 24.53 -18.40 -7.88
CA ASP A 234 23.32 -17.64 -7.62
C ASP A 234 22.04 -18.31 -8.21
N ASN A 235 22.21 -19.39 -8.97
CA ASN A 235 21.13 -20.05 -9.70
C ASN A 235 20.52 -21.29 -9.00
N ARG A 236 20.90 -21.57 -7.74
CA ARG A 236 20.26 -22.66 -6.97
C ARG A 236 19.07 -22.13 -6.17
N GLY A 237 17.99 -21.81 -6.85
CA GLY A 237 16.75 -21.43 -6.15
C GLY A 237 15.81 -20.49 -6.91
N ARG A 238 16.13 -20.16 -8.14
CA ARG A 238 15.19 -19.48 -9.03
C ARG A 238 14.66 -20.50 -10.04
N GLU A 239 13.40 -20.86 -9.94
CA GLU A 239 12.64 -21.38 -11.04
C GLU A 239 12.82 -20.43 -12.23
N GLU A 240 13.02 -21.01 -13.41
CA GLU A 240 13.28 -20.32 -14.67
C GLU A 240 12.27 -19.20 -14.95
N LEU A 241 12.55 -17.99 -14.52
CA LEU A 241 12.01 -16.84 -15.19
C LEU A 241 12.67 -16.80 -16.57
N LYS A 242 11.93 -17.27 -17.58
CA LYS A 242 12.30 -17.13 -18.98
C LYS A 242 12.62 -15.67 -19.25
N THR A 243 13.88 -15.33 -19.21
CA THR A 243 14.37 -14.01 -19.66
C THR A 243 14.20 -13.97 -21.18
N TYR A 244 13.12 -13.37 -21.61
CA TYR A 244 12.94 -12.99 -22.99
C TYR A 244 13.86 -11.80 -23.31
N SER A 245 15.12 -12.06 -23.52
CA SER A 245 16.00 -11.11 -24.17
C SER A 245 15.91 -11.35 -25.69
N ARG A 246 14.78 -10.99 -26.29
CA ARG A 246 14.74 -10.72 -27.72
C ARG A 246 15.28 -9.32 -27.92
N LYS A 247 16.39 -9.20 -28.67
CA LYS A 247 16.76 -7.91 -29.23
C LYS A 247 15.56 -7.43 -30.07
N PRO A 248 15.15 -6.16 -29.94
CA PRO A 248 14.08 -5.64 -30.79
C PRO A 248 14.48 -5.82 -32.25
N ALA A 249 13.53 -6.24 -33.08
CA ALA A 249 13.74 -6.42 -34.51
C ALA A 249 13.99 -5.07 -35.22
N ASN A 250 13.60 -3.97 -34.58
CA ASN A 250 13.75 -2.62 -35.09
C ASN A 250 14.86 -1.90 -34.31
N GLU A 251 15.84 -1.36 -35.02
CA GLU A 251 17.00 -0.65 -34.43
C GLU A 251 16.61 0.66 -33.75
N ASP A 252 15.43 1.22 -34.06
CA ASP A 252 14.92 2.45 -33.46
C ASP A 252 14.26 2.24 -32.08
N VAL A 253 14.02 1.00 -31.65
CA VAL A 253 13.45 0.69 -30.33
C VAL A 253 14.55 0.68 -29.26
N LEU A 254 14.65 1.75 -28.51
CA LEU A 254 15.65 1.92 -27.44
C LEU A 254 15.30 1.14 -26.17
N TYR A 255 14.03 0.85 -25.91
CA TYR A 255 13.57 0.14 -24.70
C TYR A 255 12.19 -0.50 -24.91
N GLY A 256 12.02 -1.75 -24.46
CA GLY A 256 10.73 -2.45 -24.48
C GLY A 256 10.63 -3.54 -25.55
N ARG A 257 9.41 -3.93 -25.91
CA ARG A 257 9.11 -4.89 -26.98
C ARG A 257 8.77 -4.14 -28.26
N ASP A 258 9.20 -4.69 -29.37
CA ASP A 258 8.73 -4.24 -30.68
C ASP A 258 7.23 -4.45 -30.83
N PHE A 259 6.55 -3.54 -31.49
CA PHE A 259 5.12 -3.57 -31.69
C PHE A 259 4.83 -4.23 -33.04
N ASP A 260 4.21 -5.41 -33.03
CA ASP A 260 3.87 -6.18 -34.24
C ASP A 260 2.57 -5.69 -34.93
N GLY A 261 2.10 -4.47 -34.63
CA GLY A 261 0.87 -3.92 -35.17
C GLY A 261 1.09 -2.66 -36.00
N ASP A 262 0.16 -2.37 -36.91
CA ASP A 262 0.14 -1.12 -37.67
C ASP A 262 0.03 0.06 -36.71
N VAL A 263 1.03 0.93 -36.70
CA VAL A 263 1.07 2.12 -35.86
C VAL A 263 0.19 3.20 -36.50
N THR A 264 -0.91 3.53 -35.83
CA THR A 264 -1.76 4.63 -36.26
C THR A 264 -1.18 5.96 -35.75
N PRO A 265 -0.86 6.91 -36.61
CA PRO A 265 -0.40 8.24 -36.20
C PRO A 265 -1.41 8.91 -35.26
N ILE A 266 -0.91 9.63 -34.25
CA ILE A 266 -1.75 10.30 -33.21
C ILE A 266 -2.81 11.21 -33.87
N GLU A 267 -2.51 11.80 -35.02
CA GLU A 267 -3.39 12.67 -35.80
C GLU A 267 -4.60 11.92 -36.40
N GLN A 268 -4.58 10.60 -36.46
CA GLN A 268 -5.63 9.74 -37.01
C GLN A 268 -6.40 8.97 -35.93
N ILE A 269 -6.09 9.19 -34.65
CA ILE A 269 -6.80 8.57 -33.54
C ILE A 269 -8.08 9.34 -33.27
N ASP A 270 -9.19 8.83 -33.79
CA ASP A 270 -10.51 9.34 -33.42
C ASP A 270 -10.82 9.00 -31.97
N THR A 271 -11.44 9.94 -31.25
CA THR A 271 -11.81 9.81 -29.83
C THR A 271 -12.68 8.59 -29.50
N CYS A 272 -13.23 7.93 -30.50
CA CYS A 272 -13.99 6.66 -30.36
C CYS A 272 -13.12 5.42 -30.12
N LEU A 273 -11.81 5.46 -30.37
CA LEU A 273 -10.90 4.30 -30.22
C LEU A 273 -10.22 4.20 -28.84
N LEU A 274 -10.53 5.14 -27.93
CA LEU A 274 -9.98 5.18 -26.57
C LEU A 274 -10.84 4.43 -25.53
N TYR A 275 -11.79 3.60 -25.97
CA TYR A 275 -12.62 2.77 -25.07
C TYR A 275 -12.55 1.30 -25.45
#